data_f0674795897315aac237abb03bad561b
#
_entry.id   f0674795897315aac237abb03bad561b
#
_cell.length_a   1.000
_cell.length_b   1.000
_cell.length_c   1.000
_cell.angle_alpha   90.00
_cell.angle_beta   90.00
_cell.angle_gamma   90.00
#
_symmetry.space_group_name_H-M   'P 1'
#
loop_
_entity.id
_entity.type
_entity.pdbx_description
1 polymer ?
#
loop_
_entity_poly.entity_id
_entity_poly.type
_entity_poly.pdbx_seq_one_letter_code
_entity_poly.pdbx_strand_id
1 'polypeptide(L)'
;MEDIYKLIDDINLQKIENLDSRVNEALSSNNDDALFILGETLYNFGLTPQGLEVFRTLYHKYPDESEFLIYFIEGLMSENQTDEALEYLAQVEPSTEKLMLEADLYQQINMLEVAIDKLQEALDLEPNDPIIHFALAELLYYDGQYLRATREYETVLETGEYEVNGVNLFSRMADCSLQSGNYSDAISLFDEINEEEMNSEDYFKKSIAYEKNDLTQEAIKIMQTLLSKDPDFIQGYFYLQSLFENEKNYPDAIETGKEGLRLSQFYKELMVSTGSLEIEHGDANEGVELLKQALEVDNAYHEPLLILSDLYRNEEDYESIIQLLTYVDEEDLDPIFMWHLAYAYGQEERDKEAQHFFELAYPTLQTQVEFLSDYYFYLLEIGQKEKALLILNQLLEIDPSNENWHDESMRLQM
;
A
#
# COMPACT_ATOMS: atom_id res chain seq x y z
N MET A 1 20.24 -44.96 20.63
CA MET A 1 20.27 -44.39 19.27
C MET A 1 18.83 -44.12 18.90
N GLU A 2 18.45 -42.87 18.71
CA GLU A 2 17.10 -42.52 18.29
C GLU A 2 16.78 -43.16 16.94
N ASP A 3 15.59 -43.72 16.81
CA ASP A 3 15.13 -44.17 15.50
C ASP A 3 14.63 -42.95 14.73
N ILE A 4 15.39 -42.54 13.72
CA ILE A 4 15.13 -41.30 12.93
C ILE A 4 13.73 -41.36 12.32
N TYR A 5 13.30 -42.49 11.79
CA TYR A 5 11.97 -42.62 11.21
C TYR A 5 10.86 -42.40 12.25
N LYS A 6 11.10 -42.88 13.51
CA LYS A 6 10.16 -42.60 14.60
C LYS A 6 10.13 -41.13 14.98
N LEU A 7 11.30 -40.42 14.93
CA LEU A 7 11.34 -39.00 15.16
C LEU A 7 10.56 -38.24 14.07
N ILE A 8 10.71 -38.62 12.79
CA ILE A 8 9.96 -38.08 11.65
C ILE A 8 8.45 -38.31 11.85
N ASP A 9 8.03 -39.51 12.25
CA ASP A 9 6.61 -39.83 12.52
C ASP A 9 6.06 -38.94 13.66
N ASP A 10 6.85 -38.78 14.74
CA ASP A 10 6.46 -37.95 15.87
C ASP A 10 6.32 -36.47 15.47
N ILE A 11 7.21 -35.93 14.63
CA ILE A 11 7.12 -34.56 14.09
C ILE A 11 5.84 -34.42 13.24
N ASN A 12 5.58 -35.36 12.34
CA ASN A 12 4.37 -35.37 11.52
C ASN A 12 3.09 -35.37 12.36
N LEU A 13 3.14 -36.00 13.57
CA LEU A 13 2.06 -36.01 14.56
C LEU A 13 2.09 -34.79 15.51
N GLN A 14 2.97 -33.83 15.28
CA GLN A 14 3.20 -32.61 16.11
C GLN A 14 3.62 -32.95 17.57
N LYS A 15 4.30 -34.09 17.78
CA LYS A 15 4.85 -34.50 19.06
C LYS A 15 6.33 -34.12 19.16
N ILE A 16 6.58 -32.86 19.49
CA ILE A 16 7.91 -32.20 19.44
C ILE A 16 8.60 -32.10 20.82
N GLU A 17 8.21 -32.93 21.80
CA GLU A 17 8.84 -32.90 23.12
C GLU A 17 10.32 -33.30 23.03
N ASN A 18 11.18 -32.52 23.69
CA ASN A 18 12.65 -32.71 23.72
C ASN A 18 13.30 -32.76 22.33
N LEU A 19 12.75 -32.01 21.34
CA LEU A 19 13.15 -32.10 19.94
C LEU A 19 14.66 -31.91 19.74
N ASP A 20 15.27 -30.85 20.33
CA ASP A 20 16.70 -30.57 20.17
C ASP A 20 17.59 -31.77 20.62
N SER A 21 17.24 -32.40 21.74
CA SER A 21 17.98 -33.57 22.23
C SER A 21 17.86 -34.76 21.29
N ARG A 22 16.67 -34.97 20.73
CA ARG A 22 16.39 -36.07 19.82
C ARG A 22 17.04 -35.89 18.46
N VAL A 23 17.03 -34.67 17.93
CA VAL A 23 17.75 -34.29 16.70
C VAL A 23 19.25 -34.47 16.90
N ASN A 24 19.82 -33.98 18.00
CA ASN A 24 21.24 -34.17 18.31
C ASN A 24 21.65 -35.64 18.42
N GLU A 25 20.78 -36.52 18.95
CA GLU A 25 21.01 -37.96 18.96
C GLU A 25 20.96 -38.56 17.54
N ALA A 26 20.00 -38.10 16.71
CA ALA A 26 19.86 -38.50 15.33
C ALA A 26 21.06 -38.14 14.47
N LEU A 27 21.70 -36.97 14.67
CA LEU A 27 22.92 -36.53 13.98
C LEU A 27 24.11 -37.46 14.16
N SER A 28 24.11 -38.29 15.22
CA SER A 28 25.13 -39.31 15.46
C SER A 28 24.91 -40.59 14.65
N SER A 29 23.86 -40.66 13.83
CA SER A 29 23.55 -41.80 12.98
C SER A 29 24.42 -41.82 11.73
N ASN A 30 24.60 -43.03 11.17
CA ASN A 30 25.22 -43.23 9.85
C ASN A 30 24.17 -43.43 8.73
N ASN A 31 22.90 -43.14 9.00
CA ASN A 31 21.84 -43.21 7.99
C ASN A 31 21.55 -41.83 7.42
N ASP A 32 22.35 -41.46 6.41
CA ASP A 32 22.31 -40.11 5.83
C ASP A 32 21.01 -39.88 5.04
N ASP A 33 20.43 -40.90 4.38
CA ASP A 33 19.13 -40.80 3.70
C ASP A 33 18.02 -40.47 4.71
N ALA A 34 18.03 -41.10 5.88
CA ALA A 34 17.04 -40.78 6.91
C ALA A 34 17.27 -39.42 7.56
N LEU A 35 18.54 -38.97 7.66
CA LEU A 35 18.88 -37.59 8.11
C LEU A 35 18.37 -36.54 7.11
N PHE A 36 18.52 -36.80 5.82
CA PHE A 36 18.02 -35.89 4.78
C PHE A 36 16.50 -35.72 4.89
N ILE A 37 15.75 -36.85 4.95
CA ILE A 37 14.28 -36.82 5.13
C ILE A 37 13.89 -36.10 6.44
N LEU A 38 14.68 -36.28 7.51
CA LEU A 38 14.45 -35.57 8.77
C LEU A 38 14.63 -34.06 8.59
N GLY A 39 15.70 -33.63 7.90
CA GLY A 39 15.96 -32.20 7.61
C GLY A 39 14.82 -31.56 6.82
N GLU A 40 14.38 -32.20 5.72
CA GLU A 40 13.23 -31.72 4.95
C GLU A 40 11.94 -31.68 5.80
N THR A 41 11.69 -32.72 6.61
CA THR A 41 10.52 -32.71 7.50
C THR A 41 10.58 -31.56 8.48
N LEU A 42 11.73 -31.27 9.07
CA LEU A 42 11.91 -30.15 10.00
C LEU A 42 11.63 -28.80 9.32
N TYR A 43 12.12 -28.60 8.11
CA TYR A 43 11.86 -27.36 7.35
C TYR A 43 10.37 -27.23 6.99
N ASN A 44 9.72 -28.29 6.53
CA ASN A 44 8.30 -28.30 6.21
C ASN A 44 7.39 -27.94 7.41
N PHE A 45 7.84 -28.22 8.63
CA PHE A 45 7.14 -27.85 9.87
C PHE A 45 7.62 -26.52 10.48
N GLY A 46 8.48 -25.76 9.79
CA GLY A 46 9.00 -24.47 10.28
C GLY A 46 10.00 -24.61 11.46
N LEU A 47 10.55 -25.81 11.65
CA LEU A 47 11.55 -26.11 12.69
C LEU A 47 12.96 -25.86 12.13
N THR A 48 13.15 -24.65 11.58
CA THR A 48 14.34 -24.28 10.80
C THR A 48 15.65 -24.43 11.56
N PRO A 49 15.79 -24.01 12.85
CA PRO A 49 17.05 -24.18 13.56
C PRO A 49 17.52 -25.64 13.63
N GLN A 50 16.59 -26.57 13.84
CA GLN A 50 16.92 -28.01 13.93
C GLN A 50 17.23 -28.60 12.54
N GLY A 51 16.48 -28.18 11.50
CA GLY A 51 16.75 -28.58 10.13
C GLY A 51 18.10 -28.07 9.63
N LEU A 52 18.48 -26.85 9.97
CA LEU A 52 19.78 -26.26 9.66
C LEU A 52 20.95 -27.07 10.23
N GLU A 53 20.84 -27.55 11.48
CA GLU A 53 21.87 -28.42 12.07
C GLU A 53 21.99 -29.76 11.35
N VAL A 54 20.88 -30.32 10.86
CA VAL A 54 20.89 -31.53 10.05
C VAL A 54 21.61 -31.29 8.73
N PHE A 55 21.24 -30.26 7.97
CA PHE A 55 21.85 -29.96 6.68
C PHE A 55 23.29 -29.46 6.81
N ARG A 56 23.63 -28.72 7.86
CA ARG A 56 25.01 -28.37 8.20
C ARG A 56 25.87 -29.64 8.37
N THR A 57 25.35 -30.67 9.06
CA THR A 57 26.05 -31.94 9.25
C THR A 57 26.22 -32.71 7.95
N LEU A 58 25.18 -32.79 7.13
CA LEU A 58 25.23 -33.44 5.81
C LEU A 58 26.19 -32.75 4.86
N TYR A 59 26.12 -31.43 4.75
CA TYR A 59 27.03 -30.65 3.91
C TYR A 59 28.50 -30.81 4.33
N HIS A 60 28.84 -30.72 5.62
CA HIS A 60 30.20 -30.94 6.06
C HIS A 60 30.71 -32.36 5.78
N LYS A 61 29.83 -33.35 5.72
CA LYS A 61 30.19 -34.73 5.39
C LYS A 61 30.34 -34.92 3.88
N TYR A 62 29.57 -34.21 3.07
CA TYR A 62 29.50 -34.34 1.61
C TYR A 62 29.51 -32.95 0.94
N PRO A 63 30.65 -32.23 0.99
CA PRO A 63 30.72 -30.84 0.51
C PRO A 63 30.58 -30.68 -1.02
N ASP A 64 30.76 -31.79 -1.76
CA ASP A 64 30.61 -31.81 -3.22
C ASP A 64 29.17 -32.07 -3.68
N GLU A 65 28.24 -32.35 -2.77
CA GLU A 65 26.84 -32.55 -3.07
C GLU A 65 26.07 -31.23 -3.03
N SER A 66 25.70 -30.71 -4.19
CA SER A 66 25.03 -29.40 -4.35
C SER A 66 23.69 -29.34 -3.62
N GLU A 67 22.94 -30.45 -3.55
CA GLU A 67 21.66 -30.54 -2.86
C GLU A 67 21.80 -30.21 -1.37
N PHE A 68 22.82 -30.72 -0.69
CA PHE A 68 23.06 -30.41 0.73
C PHE A 68 23.49 -28.96 0.93
N LEU A 69 24.23 -28.39 0.00
CA LEU A 69 24.59 -26.97 0.03
C LEU A 69 23.32 -26.09 -0.07
N ILE A 70 22.43 -26.41 -1.00
CA ILE A 70 21.18 -25.65 -1.21
C ILE A 70 20.39 -25.60 0.10
N TYR A 71 20.02 -26.73 0.66
CA TYR A 71 19.26 -26.77 1.92
C TYR A 71 19.98 -26.11 3.11
N PHE A 72 21.33 -26.25 3.15
CA PHE A 72 22.12 -25.60 4.20
C PHE A 72 22.06 -24.07 4.10
N ILE A 73 22.23 -23.54 2.88
CA ILE A 73 22.17 -22.09 2.62
C ILE A 73 20.75 -21.56 2.86
N GLU A 74 19.71 -22.25 2.39
CA GLU A 74 18.31 -21.89 2.66
C GLU A 74 18.02 -21.82 4.18
N GLY A 75 18.57 -22.74 4.96
CA GLY A 75 18.45 -22.71 6.41
C GLY A 75 19.15 -21.48 7.03
N LEU A 76 20.36 -21.15 6.57
CA LEU A 76 21.07 -19.96 7.00
C LEU A 76 20.29 -18.67 6.65
N MET A 77 19.71 -18.62 5.45
CA MET A 77 18.87 -17.51 5.00
C MET A 77 17.64 -17.34 5.90
N SER A 78 16.95 -18.44 6.19
CA SER A 78 15.75 -18.45 7.04
C SER A 78 16.05 -17.97 8.48
N GLU A 79 17.25 -18.25 8.98
CA GLU A 79 17.73 -17.79 10.29
C GLU A 79 18.41 -16.39 10.24
N ASN A 80 18.33 -15.68 9.11
CA ASN A 80 18.98 -14.38 8.87
C ASN A 80 20.50 -14.40 9.05
N GLN A 81 21.15 -15.55 8.82
CA GLN A 81 22.61 -15.72 8.92
C GLN A 81 23.28 -15.49 7.55
N THR A 82 22.94 -14.38 6.90
CA THR A 82 23.33 -14.06 5.51
C THR A 82 24.86 -13.97 5.34
N ASP A 83 25.58 -13.37 6.31
CA ASP A 83 27.03 -13.27 6.23
C ASP A 83 27.70 -14.64 6.24
N GLU A 84 27.21 -15.57 7.09
CA GLU A 84 27.71 -16.95 7.16
C GLU A 84 27.42 -17.68 5.83
N ALA A 85 26.23 -17.53 5.27
CA ALA A 85 25.86 -18.10 3.98
C ALA A 85 26.80 -17.65 2.86
N LEU A 86 27.08 -16.34 2.77
CA LEU A 86 28.02 -15.79 1.79
C LEU A 86 29.46 -16.30 1.99
N GLU A 87 29.90 -16.47 3.24
CA GLU A 87 31.23 -17.05 3.52
C GLU A 87 31.35 -18.50 3.04
N TYR A 88 30.29 -19.32 3.19
CA TYR A 88 30.26 -20.67 2.63
C TYR A 88 30.24 -20.68 1.12
N LEU A 89 29.38 -19.86 0.48
CA LEU A 89 29.31 -19.77 -0.97
C LEU A 89 30.61 -19.27 -1.60
N ALA A 90 31.35 -18.38 -0.92
CA ALA A 90 32.63 -17.91 -1.42
C ALA A 90 33.70 -19.02 -1.57
N GLN A 91 33.54 -20.15 -0.91
CA GLN A 91 34.44 -21.29 -0.95
C GLN A 91 34.04 -22.34 -2.01
N VAL A 92 32.84 -22.22 -2.59
CA VAL A 92 32.32 -23.13 -3.59
C VAL A 92 32.74 -22.67 -4.98
N GLU A 93 33.12 -23.62 -5.85
CA GLU A 93 33.44 -23.32 -7.24
C GLU A 93 32.21 -22.70 -7.96
N PRO A 94 32.44 -21.81 -8.94
CA PRO A 94 31.35 -21.21 -9.70
C PRO A 94 30.50 -22.27 -10.38
N SER A 95 29.19 -22.24 -10.08
CA SER A 95 28.16 -23.03 -10.74
C SER A 95 26.87 -22.22 -10.83
N THR A 96 25.95 -22.66 -11.64
CA THR A 96 24.64 -22.02 -11.81
C THR A 96 23.89 -21.99 -10.49
N GLU A 97 23.85 -23.09 -9.76
CA GLU A 97 23.17 -23.21 -8.45
C GLU A 97 23.76 -22.23 -7.44
N LYS A 98 25.10 -22.13 -7.37
CA LYS A 98 25.77 -21.16 -6.49
C LYS A 98 25.35 -19.73 -6.82
N LEU A 99 25.36 -19.35 -8.09
CA LEU A 99 25.03 -17.99 -8.52
C LEU A 99 23.56 -17.66 -8.23
N MET A 100 22.66 -18.62 -8.37
CA MET A 100 21.26 -18.46 -8.00
C MET A 100 21.10 -18.26 -6.47
N LEU A 101 21.78 -19.06 -5.65
CA LEU A 101 21.79 -18.88 -4.19
C LEU A 101 22.40 -17.53 -3.76
N GLU A 102 23.46 -17.08 -4.42
CA GLU A 102 24.01 -15.74 -4.21
C GLU A 102 23.00 -14.66 -4.57
N ALA A 103 22.26 -14.82 -5.66
CA ALA A 103 21.21 -13.87 -6.07
C ALA A 103 20.10 -13.79 -5.04
N ASP A 104 19.60 -14.92 -4.54
CA ASP A 104 18.57 -14.97 -3.49
C ASP A 104 19.04 -14.29 -2.19
N LEU A 105 20.29 -14.52 -1.78
CA LEU A 105 20.90 -13.87 -0.62
C LEU A 105 20.98 -12.35 -0.79
N TYR A 106 21.47 -11.88 -1.95
CA TYR A 106 21.56 -10.45 -2.23
C TYR A 106 20.18 -9.80 -2.34
N GLN A 107 19.18 -10.50 -2.86
CA GLN A 107 17.78 -10.04 -2.84
C GLN A 107 17.26 -9.87 -1.40
N GLN A 108 17.52 -10.84 -0.52
CA GLN A 108 17.07 -10.80 0.88
C GLN A 108 17.62 -9.58 1.65
N ILE A 109 18.85 -9.17 1.36
CA ILE A 109 19.46 -7.96 1.93
C ILE A 109 19.22 -6.70 1.10
N ASN A 110 18.27 -6.76 0.15
CA ASN A 110 17.85 -5.64 -0.70
C ASN A 110 18.99 -5.06 -1.59
N MET A 111 19.94 -5.90 -1.99
CA MET A 111 21.00 -5.55 -2.94
C MET A 111 20.63 -6.04 -4.35
N LEU A 112 19.52 -5.51 -4.89
CA LEU A 112 18.91 -6.00 -6.14
C LEU A 112 19.85 -5.94 -7.34
N GLU A 113 20.65 -4.88 -7.50
CA GLU A 113 21.62 -4.77 -8.60
C GLU A 113 22.62 -5.92 -8.59
N VAL A 114 23.13 -6.29 -7.40
CA VAL A 114 24.09 -7.41 -7.28
C VAL A 114 23.41 -8.74 -7.55
N ALA A 115 22.17 -8.93 -7.07
CA ALA A 115 21.38 -10.12 -7.34
C ALA A 115 21.14 -10.30 -8.86
N ILE A 116 20.78 -9.22 -9.56
CA ILE A 116 20.61 -9.20 -11.02
C ILE A 116 21.91 -9.59 -11.72
N ASP A 117 23.06 -9.03 -11.32
CA ASP A 117 24.36 -9.37 -11.89
C ASP A 117 24.67 -10.86 -11.70
N LYS A 118 24.34 -11.45 -10.54
CA LYS A 118 24.55 -12.88 -10.28
C LYS A 118 23.71 -13.78 -11.20
N LEU A 119 22.44 -13.42 -11.46
CA LEU A 119 21.61 -14.17 -12.39
C LEU A 119 22.09 -13.99 -13.86
N GLN A 120 22.65 -12.83 -14.20
CA GLN A 120 23.27 -12.64 -15.52
C GLN A 120 24.54 -13.50 -15.68
N GLU A 121 25.38 -13.58 -14.64
CA GLU A 121 26.51 -14.52 -14.62
C GLU A 121 26.03 -15.99 -14.77
N ALA A 122 24.88 -16.36 -14.14
CA ALA A 122 24.30 -17.69 -14.28
C ALA A 122 23.83 -17.96 -15.72
N LEU A 123 23.19 -16.97 -16.38
CA LEU A 123 22.81 -17.08 -17.79
C LEU A 123 24.02 -17.18 -18.74
N ASP A 124 25.18 -16.61 -18.38
CA ASP A 124 26.40 -16.81 -19.15
C ASP A 124 26.87 -18.30 -19.15
N LEU A 125 26.52 -19.04 -18.09
CA LEU A 125 26.81 -20.48 -18.00
C LEU A 125 25.71 -21.31 -18.69
N GLU A 126 24.45 -20.97 -18.48
CA GLU A 126 23.26 -21.67 -19.00
C GLU A 126 22.29 -20.70 -19.68
N PRO A 127 22.57 -20.28 -20.94
CA PRO A 127 21.86 -19.16 -21.58
C PRO A 127 20.39 -19.42 -21.95
N ASN A 128 19.92 -20.66 -21.86
CA ASN A 128 18.54 -21.02 -22.20
C ASN A 128 17.77 -21.67 -21.05
N ASP A 129 18.25 -21.53 -19.83
CA ASP A 129 17.57 -22.07 -18.67
C ASP A 129 16.35 -21.18 -18.31
N PRO A 130 15.11 -21.66 -18.42
CA PRO A 130 13.92 -20.88 -18.19
C PRO A 130 13.75 -20.48 -16.71
N ILE A 131 14.33 -21.23 -15.77
CA ILE A 131 14.24 -20.93 -14.34
C ILE A 131 15.08 -19.69 -14.03
N ILE A 132 16.27 -19.60 -14.63
CA ILE A 132 17.14 -18.42 -14.44
C ILE A 132 16.53 -17.18 -15.11
N HIS A 133 15.98 -17.33 -16.33
CA HIS A 133 15.25 -16.23 -16.99
C HIS A 133 14.07 -15.75 -16.15
N PHE A 134 13.30 -16.68 -15.58
CA PHE A 134 12.18 -16.33 -14.71
C PHE A 134 12.66 -15.61 -13.44
N ALA A 135 13.69 -16.13 -12.76
CA ALA A 135 14.24 -15.50 -11.56
C ALA A 135 14.77 -14.09 -11.87
N LEU A 136 15.48 -13.92 -12.99
CA LEU A 136 15.95 -12.61 -13.44
C LEU A 136 14.79 -11.67 -13.77
N ALA A 137 13.74 -12.16 -14.43
CA ALA A 137 12.54 -11.37 -14.71
C ALA A 137 11.86 -10.85 -13.43
N GLU A 138 11.70 -11.71 -12.42
CA GLU A 138 11.13 -11.32 -11.13
C GLU A 138 11.99 -10.25 -10.42
N LEU A 139 13.34 -10.40 -10.39
CA LEU A 139 14.22 -9.38 -9.83
C LEU A 139 14.14 -8.05 -10.58
N LEU A 140 14.12 -8.08 -11.90
CA LEU A 140 13.99 -6.90 -12.74
C LEU A 140 12.62 -6.22 -12.55
N TYR A 141 11.56 -7.00 -12.34
CA TYR A 141 10.23 -6.50 -12.02
C TYR A 141 10.23 -5.76 -10.68
N TYR A 142 10.80 -6.34 -9.61
CA TYR A 142 10.92 -5.71 -8.30
C TYR A 142 11.80 -4.46 -8.32
N ASP A 143 12.82 -4.42 -9.17
CA ASP A 143 13.70 -3.26 -9.36
C ASP A 143 13.07 -2.16 -10.25
N GLY A 144 11.86 -2.39 -10.77
CA GLY A 144 11.16 -1.45 -11.65
C GLY A 144 11.68 -1.41 -13.09
N GLN A 145 12.53 -2.35 -13.49
CA GLN A 145 13.07 -2.47 -14.84
C GLN A 145 12.12 -3.25 -15.77
N TYR A 146 10.87 -2.81 -15.84
CA TYR A 146 9.74 -3.52 -16.44
C TYR A 146 10.00 -3.98 -17.90
N LEU A 147 10.63 -3.13 -18.73
CA LEU A 147 10.93 -3.49 -20.12
C LEU A 147 11.96 -4.62 -20.25
N ARG A 148 12.88 -4.73 -19.29
CA ARG A 148 13.83 -5.85 -19.25
C ARG A 148 13.14 -7.10 -18.71
N ALA A 149 12.36 -6.95 -17.63
CA ALA A 149 11.58 -8.05 -17.07
C ALA A 149 10.69 -8.71 -18.13
N THR A 150 9.97 -7.92 -18.92
CA THR A 150 9.11 -8.43 -20.00
C THR A 150 9.89 -9.31 -20.99
N ARG A 151 11.10 -8.92 -21.39
CA ARG A 151 11.91 -9.71 -22.33
C ARG A 151 12.33 -11.07 -21.75
N GLU A 152 12.67 -11.08 -20.47
CA GLU A 152 13.03 -12.32 -19.79
C GLU A 152 11.80 -13.25 -19.65
N TYR A 153 10.62 -12.72 -19.34
CA TYR A 153 9.38 -13.50 -19.34
C TYR A 153 9.01 -14.00 -20.74
N GLU A 154 9.20 -13.20 -21.81
CA GLU A 154 9.01 -13.63 -23.19
C GLU A 154 9.90 -14.84 -23.51
N THR A 155 11.16 -14.85 -23.07
CA THR A 155 12.08 -15.97 -23.25
C THR A 155 11.55 -17.24 -22.56
N VAL A 156 10.97 -17.11 -21.37
CA VAL A 156 10.32 -18.26 -20.69
C VAL A 156 9.11 -18.75 -21.48
N LEU A 157 8.26 -17.83 -21.97
CA LEU A 157 7.09 -18.20 -22.79
C LEU A 157 7.46 -18.97 -24.09
N GLU A 158 8.63 -18.72 -24.68
CA GLU A 158 9.11 -19.45 -25.86
C GLU A 158 9.31 -20.95 -25.59
N THR A 159 9.47 -21.36 -24.33
CA THR A 159 9.51 -22.78 -23.93
C THR A 159 8.14 -23.47 -23.98
N GLY A 160 7.07 -22.69 -24.06
CA GLY A 160 5.67 -23.14 -24.01
C GLY A 160 5.08 -23.16 -22.60
N GLU A 161 5.83 -22.72 -21.60
CA GLU A 161 5.36 -22.55 -20.23
C GLU A 161 4.77 -21.15 -20.05
N TYR A 162 3.53 -21.05 -19.59
CA TYR A 162 2.83 -19.78 -19.30
C TYR A 162 2.62 -19.54 -17.80
N GLU A 163 2.99 -20.53 -16.95
CA GLU A 163 2.96 -20.44 -15.50
C GLU A 163 4.23 -21.05 -14.91
N VAL A 164 4.92 -20.34 -14.03
CA VAL A 164 6.11 -20.79 -13.32
C VAL A 164 5.93 -20.50 -11.83
N ASN A 165 6.09 -21.50 -10.98
CA ASN A 165 5.93 -21.38 -9.53
C ASN A 165 4.60 -20.73 -9.09
N GLY A 166 3.50 -20.99 -9.80
CA GLY A 166 2.18 -20.40 -9.53
C GLY A 166 2.02 -18.96 -10.01
N VAL A 167 2.98 -18.46 -10.78
CA VAL A 167 2.94 -17.10 -11.37
C VAL A 167 2.56 -17.20 -12.84
N ASN A 168 1.45 -16.61 -13.25
CA ASN A 168 1.06 -16.50 -14.65
C ASN A 168 1.89 -15.43 -15.33
N LEU A 169 2.63 -15.79 -16.38
CA LEU A 169 3.56 -14.91 -17.08
C LEU A 169 2.86 -13.77 -17.83
N PHE A 170 1.67 -14.02 -18.40
CA PHE A 170 0.87 -12.97 -19.04
C PHE A 170 0.44 -11.91 -18.03
N SER A 171 0.03 -12.32 -16.80
CA SER A 171 -0.32 -11.40 -15.72
C SER A 171 0.88 -10.52 -15.33
N ARG A 172 2.08 -11.10 -15.18
CA ARG A 172 3.30 -10.34 -14.87
C ARG A 172 3.69 -9.36 -15.98
N MET A 173 3.65 -9.81 -17.24
CA MET A 173 3.96 -8.96 -18.40
C MET A 173 2.92 -7.85 -18.58
N ALA A 174 1.65 -8.14 -18.33
CA ALA A 174 0.58 -7.14 -18.33
C ALA A 174 0.81 -6.08 -17.26
N ASP A 175 1.22 -6.49 -16.05
CA ASP A 175 1.59 -5.56 -14.98
C ASP A 175 2.82 -4.72 -15.36
N CYS A 176 3.87 -5.32 -15.91
CA CYS A 176 5.02 -4.58 -16.46
C CYS A 176 4.59 -3.52 -17.47
N SER A 177 3.67 -3.86 -18.38
CA SER A 177 3.15 -2.95 -19.39
C SER A 177 2.33 -1.82 -18.77
N LEU A 178 1.51 -2.14 -17.77
CA LEU A 178 0.71 -1.18 -17.00
C LEU A 178 1.60 -0.17 -16.28
N GLN A 179 2.63 -0.64 -15.57
CA GLN A 179 3.59 0.20 -14.84
C GLN A 179 4.45 1.07 -15.79
N SER A 180 4.67 0.58 -17.02
CA SER A 180 5.38 1.32 -18.07
C SER A 180 4.49 2.33 -18.83
N GLY A 181 3.20 2.38 -18.53
CA GLY A 181 2.24 3.24 -19.23
C GLY A 181 1.80 2.71 -20.60
N ASN A 182 2.11 1.46 -20.92
CA ASN A 182 1.73 0.79 -22.19
C ASN A 182 0.38 0.09 -22.03
N TYR A 183 -0.68 0.86 -21.82
CA TYR A 183 -2.01 0.33 -21.42
C TYR A 183 -2.64 -0.60 -22.47
N SER A 184 -2.46 -0.30 -23.76
CA SER A 184 -2.96 -1.15 -24.85
C SER A 184 -2.32 -2.54 -24.84
N ASP A 185 -1.01 -2.61 -24.58
CA ASP A 185 -0.28 -3.87 -24.50
C ASP A 185 -0.69 -4.64 -23.23
N ALA A 186 -0.87 -3.94 -22.11
CA ALA A 186 -1.37 -4.54 -20.87
C ALA A 186 -2.74 -5.20 -21.07
N ILE A 187 -3.68 -4.50 -21.74
CA ILE A 187 -5.01 -5.05 -22.08
C ILE A 187 -4.86 -6.33 -22.90
N SER A 188 -4.04 -6.29 -23.97
CA SER A 188 -3.82 -7.43 -24.86
C SER A 188 -3.26 -8.64 -24.12
N LEU A 189 -2.32 -8.42 -23.19
CA LEU A 189 -1.75 -9.48 -22.36
C LEU A 189 -2.74 -10.06 -21.37
N PHE A 190 -3.58 -9.22 -20.73
CA PHE A 190 -4.68 -9.72 -19.89
C PHE A 190 -5.72 -10.51 -20.69
N ASP A 191 -5.91 -10.22 -21.97
CA ASP A 191 -6.83 -10.97 -22.84
C ASP A 191 -6.31 -12.37 -23.22
N GLU A 192 -5.00 -12.62 -23.10
CA GLU A 192 -4.40 -13.95 -23.27
C GLU A 192 -4.65 -14.88 -22.07
N ILE A 193 -5.02 -14.32 -20.89
CA ILE A 193 -5.29 -15.11 -19.69
C ILE A 193 -6.69 -15.71 -19.81
N ASN A 194 -6.79 -17.02 -19.59
CA ASN A 194 -8.10 -17.68 -19.54
C ASN A 194 -8.96 -17.11 -18.39
N GLU A 195 -10.21 -16.78 -18.64
CA GLU A 195 -11.13 -16.20 -17.63
C GLU A 195 -11.28 -17.07 -16.36
N GLU A 196 -11.07 -18.38 -16.44
CA GLU A 196 -11.15 -19.30 -15.30
C GLU A 196 -9.87 -19.23 -14.43
N GLU A 197 -8.75 -18.77 -15.01
CA GLU A 197 -7.44 -18.64 -14.35
C GLU A 197 -7.18 -17.20 -13.86
N MET A 198 -7.95 -16.23 -14.36
CA MET A 198 -7.82 -14.82 -13.98
C MET A 198 -8.28 -14.60 -12.53
N ASN A 199 -7.39 -14.13 -11.67
CA ASN A 199 -7.69 -13.82 -10.28
C ASN A 199 -8.25 -12.39 -10.12
N SER A 200 -8.68 -12.04 -8.90
CA SER A 200 -9.29 -10.73 -8.60
C SER A 200 -8.35 -9.56 -8.88
N GLU A 201 -7.06 -9.72 -8.62
CA GLU A 201 -6.04 -8.71 -8.88
C GLU A 201 -5.83 -8.47 -10.38
N ASP A 202 -5.88 -9.52 -11.21
CA ASP A 202 -5.80 -9.41 -12.66
C ASP A 202 -6.98 -8.64 -13.23
N TYR A 203 -8.21 -8.93 -12.79
CA TYR A 203 -9.40 -8.16 -13.17
C TYR A 203 -9.28 -6.69 -12.77
N PHE A 204 -8.80 -6.42 -11.56
CA PHE A 204 -8.60 -5.07 -11.06
C PHE A 204 -7.60 -4.31 -11.90
N LYS A 205 -6.40 -4.86 -12.13
CA LYS A 205 -5.36 -4.27 -12.98
C LYS A 205 -5.80 -4.11 -14.43
N LYS A 206 -6.54 -5.07 -14.97
CA LYS A 206 -7.16 -4.99 -16.31
C LYS A 206 -8.11 -3.80 -16.39
N SER A 207 -8.95 -3.60 -15.37
CA SER A 207 -9.85 -2.44 -15.32
C SER A 207 -9.07 -1.12 -15.29
N ILE A 208 -7.99 -1.04 -14.52
CA ILE A 208 -7.09 0.13 -14.51
C ILE A 208 -6.49 0.36 -15.91
N ALA A 209 -6.03 -0.69 -16.59
CA ALA A 209 -5.48 -0.57 -17.93
C ALA A 209 -6.50 0.00 -18.93
N TYR A 210 -7.76 -0.44 -18.86
CA TYR A 210 -8.85 0.10 -19.68
C TYR A 210 -9.12 1.58 -19.36
N GLU A 211 -9.21 1.96 -18.07
CA GLU A 211 -9.44 3.35 -17.65
C GLU A 211 -8.31 4.26 -18.11
N LYS A 212 -7.07 3.85 -17.92
CA LYS A 212 -5.88 4.62 -18.35
C LYS A 212 -5.73 4.69 -19.87
N ASN A 213 -6.39 3.81 -20.62
CA ASN A 213 -6.47 3.83 -22.07
C ASN A 213 -7.73 4.58 -22.60
N ASP A 214 -8.34 5.40 -21.75
CA ASP A 214 -9.56 6.19 -22.06
C ASP A 214 -10.79 5.33 -22.45
N LEU A 215 -10.86 4.08 -21.98
CA LEU A 215 -11.94 3.12 -22.21
C LEU A 215 -12.74 2.87 -20.92
N THR A 216 -13.26 3.94 -20.31
CA THR A 216 -13.89 3.91 -18.98
C THR A 216 -15.10 2.97 -18.91
N GLN A 217 -15.88 2.87 -19.99
CA GLN A 217 -17.07 1.99 -20.02
C GLN A 217 -16.69 0.50 -19.98
N GLU A 218 -15.57 0.14 -20.60
CA GLU A 218 -14.99 -1.20 -20.55
C GLU A 218 -14.42 -1.47 -19.15
N ALA A 219 -13.72 -0.49 -18.55
CA ALA A 219 -13.23 -0.58 -17.19
C ALA A 219 -14.36 -0.87 -16.19
N ILE A 220 -15.48 -0.16 -16.29
CA ILE A 220 -16.67 -0.39 -15.46
C ILE A 220 -17.17 -1.83 -15.60
N LYS A 221 -17.30 -2.35 -16.83
CA LYS A 221 -17.77 -3.73 -17.06
C LYS A 221 -16.86 -4.78 -16.45
N ILE A 222 -15.52 -4.59 -16.59
CA ILE A 222 -14.53 -5.49 -16.00
C ILE A 222 -14.64 -5.46 -14.47
N MET A 223 -14.77 -4.27 -13.87
CA MET A 223 -14.91 -4.12 -12.42
C MET A 223 -16.23 -4.74 -11.90
N GLN A 224 -17.32 -4.55 -12.60
CA GLN A 224 -18.59 -5.22 -12.28
C GLN A 224 -18.48 -6.76 -12.39
N THR A 225 -17.72 -7.26 -13.36
CA THR A 225 -17.42 -8.69 -13.49
C THR A 225 -16.62 -9.18 -12.30
N LEU A 226 -15.56 -8.45 -11.90
CA LEU A 226 -14.79 -8.75 -10.70
C LEU A 226 -15.69 -8.88 -9.48
N LEU A 227 -16.48 -7.83 -9.17
CA LEU A 227 -17.33 -7.80 -7.97
C LEU A 227 -18.45 -8.85 -8.00
N SER A 228 -18.85 -9.32 -9.18
CA SER A 228 -19.79 -10.44 -9.30
C SER A 228 -19.15 -11.78 -8.97
N LYS A 229 -17.85 -11.96 -9.23
CA LYS A 229 -17.06 -13.17 -8.95
C LYS A 229 -16.50 -13.18 -7.52
N ASP A 230 -16.06 -12.03 -7.06
CA ASP A 230 -15.46 -11.80 -5.76
C ASP A 230 -16.09 -10.57 -5.07
N PRO A 231 -17.25 -10.73 -4.44
CA PRO A 231 -17.93 -9.63 -3.76
C PRO A 231 -17.16 -9.08 -2.55
N ASP A 232 -16.19 -9.82 -2.02
CA ASP A 232 -15.39 -9.42 -0.86
C ASP A 232 -14.19 -8.55 -1.25
N PHE A 233 -13.98 -8.28 -2.53
CA PHE A 233 -12.91 -7.39 -3.01
C PHE A 233 -13.27 -5.91 -2.79
N ILE A 234 -13.14 -5.46 -1.54
CA ILE A 234 -13.63 -4.14 -1.09
C ILE A 234 -13.04 -2.97 -1.87
N GLN A 235 -11.76 -3.02 -2.23
CA GLN A 235 -11.11 -1.98 -3.04
C GLN A 235 -11.80 -1.77 -4.39
N GLY A 236 -12.42 -2.82 -4.94
CA GLY A 236 -13.14 -2.77 -6.19
C GLY A 236 -14.38 -1.86 -6.15
N TYR A 237 -15.09 -1.80 -5.01
CA TYR A 237 -16.22 -0.88 -4.84
C TYR A 237 -15.79 0.58 -4.84
N PHE A 238 -14.70 0.90 -4.13
CA PHE A 238 -14.17 2.25 -4.13
C PHE A 238 -13.71 2.70 -5.53
N TYR A 239 -13.02 1.79 -6.24
CA TYR A 239 -12.59 2.07 -7.60
C TYR A 239 -13.75 2.17 -8.60
N LEU A 240 -14.74 1.27 -8.52
CA LEU A 240 -15.94 1.33 -9.38
C LEU A 240 -16.75 2.59 -9.12
N GLN A 241 -16.87 3.01 -7.86
CA GLN A 241 -17.48 4.28 -7.50
C GLN A 241 -16.80 5.45 -8.21
N SER A 242 -15.46 5.51 -8.16
CA SER A 242 -14.70 6.57 -8.83
C SER A 242 -14.85 6.56 -10.35
N LEU A 243 -14.97 5.38 -10.96
CA LEU A 243 -15.25 5.26 -12.40
C LEU A 243 -16.64 5.83 -12.76
N PHE A 244 -17.67 5.53 -11.98
CA PHE A 244 -19.00 6.11 -12.18
C PHE A 244 -19.03 7.61 -11.94
N GLU A 245 -18.31 8.11 -10.93
CA GLU A 245 -18.16 9.54 -10.65
C GLU A 245 -17.51 10.28 -11.82
N ASN A 246 -16.42 9.75 -12.38
CA ASN A 246 -15.75 10.30 -13.56
C ASN A 246 -16.68 10.38 -14.78
N GLU A 247 -17.58 9.41 -14.94
CA GLU A 247 -18.64 9.41 -15.97
C GLU A 247 -19.86 10.28 -15.59
N LYS A 248 -19.82 10.94 -14.41
CA LYS A 248 -20.91 11.75 -13.84
C LYS A 248 -22.21 10.94 -13.64
N ASN A 249 -22.06 9.64 -13.47
CA ASN A 249 -23.16 8.75 -13.13
C ASN A 249 -23.27 8.61 -11.61
N TYR A 250 -23.63 9.71 -10.95
CA TYR A 250 -23.67 9.82 -9.49
C TYR A 250 -24.61 8.81 -8.81
N PRO A 251 -25.79 8.48 -9.36
CA PRO A 251 -26.66 7.47 -8.72
C PRO A 251 -26.00 6.10 -8.59
N ASP A 252 -25.34 5.62 -9.66
CA ASP A 252 -24.64 4.34 -9.61
C ASP A 252 -23.36 4.42 -8.76
N ALA A 253 -22.68 5.57 -8.74
CA ALA A 253 -21.54 5.81 -7.84
C ALA A 253 -21.95 5.68 -6.37
N ILE A 254 -23.01 6.36 -5.96
CA ILE A 254 -23.53 6.33 -4.59
C ILE A 254 -23.97 4.91 -4.19
N GLU A 255 -24.74 4.22 -5.03
CA GLU A 255 -25.19 2.85 -4.72
C GLU A 255 -24.01 1.88 -4.60
N THR A 256 -23.00 2.00 -5.47
CA THR A 256 -21.76 1.20 -5.41
C THR A 256 -21.03 1.42 -4.09
N GLY A 257 -20.87 2.69 -3.68
CA GLY A 257 -20.25 3.02 -2.39
C GLY A 257 -21.01 2.41 -1.21
N LYS A 258 -22.34 2.52 -1.21
CA LYS A 258 -23.19 1.92 -0.17
C LYS A 258 -23.10 0.39 -0.14
N GLU A 259 -23.00 -0.25 -1.29
CA GLU A 259 -22.79 -1.70 -1.35
C GLU A 259 -21.46 -2.09 -0.69
N GLY A 260 -20.36 -1.41 -1.02
CA GLY A 260 -19.06 -1.63 -0.38
C GLY A 260 -19.09 -1.39 1.13
N LEU A 261 -19.77 -0.35 1.60
CA LEU A 261 -19.92 -0.06 3.03
C LEU A 261 -20.79 -1.08 3.80
N ARG A 262 -21.73 -1.78 3.13
CA ARG A 262 -22.44 -2.92 3.75
C ARG A 262 -21.51 -4.08 4.06
N LEU A 263 -20.42 -4.25 3.29
CA LEU A 263 -19.42 -5.31 3.47
C LEU A 263 -18.31 -4.89 4.44
N SER A 264 -17.87 -3.64 4.36
CA SER A 264 -16.82 -3.10 5.23
C SER A 264 -17.23 -1.78 5.86
N GLN A 265 -17.75 -1.87 7.09
CA GLN A 265 -18.25 -0.72 7.86
C GLN A 265 -17.13 0.18 8.44
N PHE A 266 -15.86 -0.14 8.19
CA PHE A 266 -14.71 0.61 8.70
C PHE A 266 -13.80 1.14 7.58
N TYR A 267 -14.27 1.10 6.33
CA TYR A 267 -13.52 1.63 5.20
C TYR A 267 -13.75 3.14 5.09
N LYS A 268 -12.95 3.90 5.83
CA LYS A 268 -13.10 5.35 5.99
C LYS A 268 -13.02 6.14 4.68
N GLU A 269 -12.14 5.74 3.75
CA GLU A 269 -12.00 6.38 2.45
C GLU A 269 -13.29 6.24 1.62
N LEU A 270 -13.93 5.07 1.66
CA LEU A 270 -15.19 4.84 1.00
C LEU A 270 -16.35 5.59 1.67
N MET A 271 -16.34 5.72 3.03
CA MET A 271 -17.30 6.55 3.76
C MET A 271 -17.22 8.01 3.31
N VAL A 272 -16.00 8.55 3.21
CA VAL A 272 -15.79 9.95 2.83
C VAL A 272 -16.23 10.18 1.38
N SER A 273 -15.79 9.34 0.45
CA SER A 273 -16.17 9.46 -0.95
C SER A 273 -17.67 9.32 -1.15
N THR A 274 -18.31 8.30 -0.53
CA THR A 274 -19.76 8.11 -0.62
C THR A 274 -20.53 9.25 0.06
N GLY A 275 -20.06 9.70 1.23
CA GLY A 275 -20.64 10.80 1.99
C GLY A 275 -20.61 12.12 1.21
N SER A 276 -19.50 12.42 0.56
CA SER A 276 -19.37 13.62 -0.29
C SER A 276 -20.32 13.57 -1.48
N LEU A 277 -20.40 12.41 -2.15
CA LEU A 277 -21.35 12.23 -3.27
C LEU A 277 -22.81 12.36 -2.82
N GLU A 278 -23.16 11.86 -1.63
CA GLU A 278 -24.49 12.02 -1.05
C GLU A 278 -24.83 13.47 -0.73
N ILE A 279 -23.87 14.23 -0.20
CA ILE A 279 -24.05 15.67 0.08
C ILE A 279 -24.31 16.45 -1.22
N GLU A 280 -23.55 16.13 -2.27
CA GLU A 280 -23.61 16.91 -3.52
C GLU A 280 -24.74 16.47 -4.46
N HIS A 281 -25.07 15.18 -4.48
CA HIS A 281 -25.93 14.58 -5.53
C HIS A 281 -27.04 13.65 -5.02
N GLY A 282 -27.12 13.41 -3.70
CA GLY A 282 -28.05 12.47 -3.09
C GLY A 282 -28.78 13.02 -1.87
N ASP A 283 -28.73 12.29 -0.75
CA ASP A 283 -29.29 12.69 0.54
C ASP A 283 -28.18 13.28 1.43
N ALA A 284 -28.17 14.62 1.54
CA ALA A 284 -27.16 15.32 2.32
C ALA A 284 -27.10 14.88 3.81
N ASN A 285 -28.24 14.48 4.41
CA ASN A 285 -28.23 13.99 5.78
C ASN A 285 -27.51 12.64 5.89
N GLU A 286 -27.72 11.72 4.94
CA GLU A 286 -27.01 10.45 4.91
C GLU A 286 -25.51 10.67 4.70
N GLY A 287 -25.15 11.62 3.82
CA GLY A 287 -23.76 12.00 3.59
C GLY A 287 -23.07 12.54 4.85
N VAL A 288 -23.73 13.44 5.58
CA VAL A 288 -23.24 13.96 6.87
C VAL A 288 -23.00 12.84 7.88
N GLU A 289 -23.92 11.88 7.98
CA GLU A 289 -23.77 10.75 8.89
C GLU A 289 -22.59 9.83 8.51
N LEU A 290 -22.36 9.59 7.22
CA LEU A 290 -21.20 8.83 6.75
C LEU A 290 -19.87 9.53 7.06
N LEU A 291 -19.79 10.85 6.89
CA LEU A 291 -18.60 11.62 7.26
C LEU A 291 -18.33 11.62 8.76
N LYS A 292 -19.37 11.70 9.61
CA LYS A 292 -19.23 11.57 11.05
C LYS A 292 -18.76 10.18 11.47
N GLN A 293 -19.28 9.13 10.84
CA GLN A 293 -18.80 7.76 11.06
C GLN A 293 -17.33 7.59 10.67
N ALA A 294 -16.88 8.22 9.59
CA ALA A 294 -15.47 8.21 9.21
C ALA A 294 -14.56 8.83 10.29
N LEU A 295 -15.00 9.92 10.93
CA LEU A 295 -14.31 10.54 12.09
C LEU A 295 -14.31 9.65 13.33
N GLU A 296 -15.38 8.88 13.55
CA GLU A 296 -15.43 7.90 14.65
C GLU A 296 -14.47 6.72 14.44
N VAL A 297 -14.25 6.33 13.18
CA VAL A 297 -13.28 5.28 12.82
C VAL A 297 -11.84 5.76 12.96
N ASP A 298 -11.56 6.99 12.54
CA ASP A 298 -10.22 7.60 12.61
C ASP A 298 -10.33 9.11 12.84
N ASN A 299 -10.14 9.52 14.08
CA ASN A 299 -10.21 10.92 14.49
C ASN A 299 -9.04 11.79 13.98
N ALA A 300 -7.96 11.17 13.48
CA ALA A 300 -6.85 11.86 12.82
C ALA A 300 -7.07 12.05 11.32
N TYR A 301 -8.17 11.51 10.76
CA TYR A 301 -8.52 11.66 9.36
C TYR A 301 -9.25 12.99 9.13
N HIS A 302 -8.50 14.06 8.82
CA HIS A 302 -9.04 15.43 8.81
C HIS A 302 -9.96 15.74 7.62
N GLU A 303 -9.93 14.97 6.53
CA GLU A 303 -10.73 15.26 5.34
C GLU A 303 -12.23 15.37 5.60
N PRO A 304 -12.91 14.40 6.26
CA PRO A 304 -14.33 14.53 6.56
C PRO A 304 -14.65 15.71 7.49
N LEU A 305 -13.71 16.07 8.38
CA LEU A 305 -13.85 17.23 9.26
C LEU A 305 -13.91 18.53 8.47
N LEU A 306 -13.04 18.69 7.49
CA LEU A 306 -13.01 19.87 6.62
C LEU A 306 -14.27 19.95 5.73
N ILE A 307 -14.70 18.84 5.15
CA ILE A 307 -15.93 18.78 4.35
C ILE A 307 -17.15 19.20 5.19
N LEU A 308 -17.30 18.63 6.38
CA LEU A 308 -18.40 18.97 7.27
C LEU A 308 -18.37 20.42 7.75
N SER A 309 -17.19 20.93 8.11
CA SER A 309 -17.08 22.32 8.59
C SER A 309 -17.31 23.33 7.47
N ASP A 310 -16.92 23.02 6.22
CA ASP A 310 -17.24 23.83 5.05
C ASP A 310 -18.75 23.82 4.76
N LEU A 311 -19.37 22.64 4.79
CA LEU A 311 -20.82 22.50 4.60
C LEU A 311 -21.58 23.35 5.62
N TYR A 312 -21.32 23.17 6.92
CA TYR A 312 -21.99 23.91 7.99
C TYR A 312 -21.71 25.41 7.94
N ARG A 313 -20.52 25.82 7.50
CA ARG A 313 -20.20 27.23 7.29
C ARG A 313 -21.05 27.86 6.17
N ASN A 314 -21.24 27.13 5.07
CA ASN A 314 -22.08 27.58 3.95
C ASN A 314 -23.58 27.61 4.33
N GLU A 315 -24.00 26.78 5.27
CA GLU A 315 -25.37 26.75 5.80
C GLU A 315 -25.59 27.72 6.98
N GLU A 316 -24.53 28.43 7.41
CA GLU A 316 -24.52 29.31 8.59
C GLU A 316 -24.88 28.56 9.90
N ASP A 317 -24.61 27.25 9.95
CA ASP A 317 -24.82 26.41 11.14
C ASP A 317 -23.55 26.35 12.00
N TYR A 318 -23.29 27.43 12.69
CA TYR A 318 -22.09 27.63 13.51
C TYR A 318 -22.00 26.69 14.70
N GLU A 319 -23.16 26.34 15.29
CA GLU A 319 -23.21 25.41 16.41
C GLU A 319 -22.73 24.00 15.99
N SER A 320 -23.12 23.54 14.81
CA SER A 320 -22.67 22.26 14.28
C SER A 320 -21.16 22.25 14.01
N ILE A 321 -20.56 23.36 13.53
CA ILE A 321 -19.08 23.46 13.41
C ILE A 321 -18.41 23.24 14.76
N ILE A 322 -18.92 23.90 15.81
CA ILE A 322 -18.37 23.77 17.18
C ILE A 322 -18.53 22.35 17.71
N GLN A 323 -19.65 21.69 17.41
CA GLN A 323 -19.87 20.30 17.82
C GLN A 323 -18.88 19.31 17.19
N LEU A 324 -18.30 19.60 16.04
CA LEU A 324 -17.28 18.74 15.42
C LEU A 324 -16.03 18.55 16.30
N LEU A 325 -15.76 19.46 17.25
CA LEU A 325 -14.69 19.28 18.25
C LEU A 325 -14.84 18.01 19.09
N THR A 326 -16.04 17.42 19.15
CA THR A 326 -16.25 16.17 19.89
C THR A 326 -15.64 14.94 19.21
N TYR A 327 -15.30 15.04 17.95
CA TYR A 327 -14.74 13.95 17.14
C TYR A 327 -13.21 13.97 17.04
N VAL A 328 -12.55 15.07 17.44
CA VAL A 328 -11.11 15.28 17.22
C VAL A 328 -10.42 15.72 18.51
N ASP A 329 -9.12 15.42 18.62
CA ASP A 329 -8.31 15.88 19.72
C ASP A 329 -7.81 17.30 19.47
N GLU A 330 -7.90 18.20 20.48
CA GLU A 330 -7.51 19.61 20.34
C GLU A 330 -6.02 19.81 19.99
N GLU A 331 -5.17 18.81 20.27
CA GLU A 331 -3.73 18.87 20.01
C GLU A 331 -3.38 18.68 18.52
N ASP A 332 -4.29 18.05 17.74
CA ASP A 332 -4.07 17.67 16.35
C ASP A 332 -5.00 18.37 15.35
N LEU A 333 -5.53 19.56 15.71
CA LEU A 333 -6.47 20.27 14.87
C LEU A 333 -5.84 20.80 13.58
N ASP A 334 -6.50 20.57 12.45
CA ASP A 334 -6.13 21.17 11.16
C ASP A 334 -6.27 22.70 11.21
N PRO A 335 -5.30 23.48 10.69
CA PRO A 335 -5.36 24.94 10.70
C PRO A 335 -6.60 25.54 10.01
N ILE A 336 -7.13 24.90 8.95
CA ILE A 336 -8.37 25.35 8.28
C ILE A 336 -9.57 25.11 9.20
N PHE A 337 -9.62 23.97 9.87
CA PHE A 337 -10.69 23.73 10.84
C PHE A 337 -10.61 24.69 12.03
N MET A 338 -9.40 25.00 12.53
CA MET A 338 -9.22 26.06 13.56
C MET A 338 -9.79 27.39 13.09
N TRP A 339 -9.58 27.76 11.81
CA TRP A 339 -10.20 28.95 11.22
C TRP A 339 -11.73 28.87 11.21
N HIS A 340 -12.30 27.76 10.75
CA HIS A 340 -13.77 27.58 10.75
C HIS A 340 -14.35 27.67 12.15
N LEU A 341 -13.67 27.09 13.16
CA LEU A 341 -14.04 27.21 14.57
C LEU A 341 -13.96 28.67 15.05
N ALA A 342 -12.86 29.36 14.73
CA ALA A 342 -12.70 30.77 15.10
C ALA A 342 -13.83 31.63 14.55
N TYR A 343 -14.18 31.42 13.28
CA TYR A 343 -15.29 32.09 12.63
C TYR A 343 -16.63 31.77 13.31
N ALA A 344 -16.91 30.47 13.53
CA ALA A 344 -18.14 30.01 14.16
C ALA A 344 -18.30 30.59 15.59
N TYR A 345 -17.25 30.53 16.40
CA TYR A 345 -17.26 31.14 17.74
C TYR A 345 -17.46 32.64 17.71
N GLY A 346 -16.94 33.34 16.71
CA GLY A 346 -17.19 34.78 16.52
C GLY A 346 -18.65 35.06 16.25
N GLN A 347 -19.31 34.30 15.36
CA GLN A 347 -20.72 34.45 15.06
C GLN A 347 -21.64 34.16 16.27
N GLU A 348 -21.19 33.23 17.14
CA GLU A 348 -21.89 32.89 18.40
C GLU A 348 -21.53 33.80 19.58
N GLU A 349 -20.91 34.97 19.34
CA GLU A 349 -20.51 35.97 20.36
C GLU A 349 -19.58 35.39 21.45
N ARG A 350 -18.82 34.31 21.13
CA ARG A 350 -17.88 33.65 22.03
C ARG A 350 -16.46 34.13 21.77
N ASP A 351 -16.23 35.42 22.04
CA ASP A 351 -15.01 36.16 21.65
C ASP A 351 -13.69 35.51 22.13
N LYS A 352 -13.68 34.89 23.30
CA LYS A 352 -12.44 34.33 23.84
C LYS A 352 -11.98 33.09 23.05
N GLU A 353 -12.91 32.23 22.73
CA GLU A 353 -12.69 31.03 21.94
C GLU A 353 -12.36 31.42 20.50
N ALA A 354 -13.09 32.36 19.90
CA ALA A 354 -12.83 32.89 18.60
C ALA A 354 -11.40 33.43 18.47
N GLN A 355 -10.99 34.30 19.39
CA GLN A 355 -9.63 34.86 19.40
C GLN A 355 -8.58 33.77 19.53
N HIS A 356 -8.79 32.78 20.41
CA HIS A 356 -7.87 31.69 20.63
C HIS A 356 -7.62 30.90 19.32
N PHE A 357 -8.67 30.50 18.62
CA PHE A 357 -8.53 29.72 17.40
C PHE A 357 -7.99 30.55 16.21
N PHE A 358 -8.34 31.83 16.10
CA PHE A 358 -7.69 32.71 15.12
C PHE A 358 -6.18 32.83 15.38
N GLU A 359 -5.75 33.00 16.62
CA GLU A 359 -4.34 33.08 16.99
C GLU A 359 -3.58 31.76 16.76
N LEU A 360 -4.23 30.61 16.94
CA LEU A 360 -3.66 29.29 16.62
C LEU A 360 -3.53 29.04 15.12
N ALA A 361 -4.51 29.40 14.32
CA ALA A 361 -4.50 29.22 12.87
C ALA A 361 -3.54 30.19 12.15
N TYR A 362 -3.34 31.39 12.71
CA TYR A 362 -2.62 32.49 12.06
C TYR A 362 -1.20 32.13 11.58
N PRO A 363 -0.33 31.46 12.34
CA PRO A 363 1.03 31.14 11.88
C PRO A 363 1.08 30.38 10.55
N THR A 364 0.10 29.50 10.32
CA THR A 364 0.00 28.68 9.11
C THR A 364 -0.75 29.40 7.99
N LEU A 365 -1.83 30.09 8.32
CA LEU A 365 -2.75 30.69 7.34
C LEU A 365 -2.48 32.18 7.04
N GLN A 366 -1.40 32.77 7.55
CA GLN A 366 -1.08 34.19 7.42
C GLN A 366 -0.87 34.71 5.98
N THR A 367 -0.89 33.85 4.98
CA THR A 367 -0.83 34.20 3.56
C THR A 367 -2.14 33.96 2.81
N GLN A 368 -3.16 33.43 3.48
CA GLN A 368 -4.47 33.16 2.88
C GLN A 368 -5.39 34.37 3.05
N VAL A 369 -5.83 34.95 1.91
CA VAL A 369 -6.61 36.20 1.90
C VAL A 369 -7.93 36.04 2.61
N GLU A 370 -8.63 34.91 2.40
CA GLU A 370 -9.93 34.64 3.01
C GLU A 370 -9.83 34.55 4.53
N PHE A 371 -8.83 33.84 5.06
CA PHE A 371 -8.56 33.75 6.49
C PHE A 371 -8.25 35.13 7.09
N LEU A 372 -7.34 35.86 6.46
CA LEU A 372 -6.96 37.19 6.94
C LEU A 372 -8.14 38.18 6.89
N SER A 373 -9.01 38.06 5.89
CA SER A 373 -10.23 38.86 5.79
C SER A 373 -11.16 38.60 6.98
N ASP A 374 -11.46 37.34 7.29
CA ASP A 374 -12.31 36.98 8.42
C ASP A 374 -11.70 37.44 9.74
N TYR A 375 -10.38 37.24 9.90
CA TYR A 375 -9.67 37.65 11.10
C TYR A 375 -9.66 39.18 11.27
N TYR A 376 -9.49 39.92 10.17
CA TYR A 376 -9.56 41.38 10.16
C TYR A 376 -10.92 41.89 10.64
N PHE A 377 -12.01 41.39 10.06
CA PHE A 377 -13.35 41.82 10.43
C PHE A 377 -13.69 41.45 11.87
N TYR A 378 -13.34 40.25 12.30
CA TYR A 378 -13.49 39.84 13.69
C TYR A 378 -12.76 40.79 14.67
N LEU A 379 -11.48 41.13 14.38
CA LEU A 379 -10.71 42.06 15.23
C LEU A 379 -11.35 43.45 15.32
N LEU A 380 -11.97 43.92 14.23
CA LEU A 380 -12.73 45.16 14.25
C LEU A 380 -13.96 45.11 15.15
N GLU A 381 -14.69 43.99 15.06
CA GLU A 381 -15.91 43.77 15.84
C GLU A 381 -15.64 43.78 17.38
N ILE A 382 -14.57 43.12 17.80
CA ILE A 382 -14.14 43.13 19.19
C ILE A 382 -13.33 44.38 19.60
N GLY A 383 -13.18 45.37 18.70
CA GLY A 383 -12.54 46.63 19.00
C GLY A 383 -10.99 46.63 19.04
N GLN A 384 -10.33 45.53 18.58
CA GLN A 384 -8.88 45.44 18.56
C GLN A 384 -8.26 46.12 17.32
N LYS A 385 -8.44 47.42 17.19
CA LYS A 385 -8.07 48.23 16.01
C LYS A 385 -6.56 48.11 15.64
N GLU A 386 -5.69 48.03 16.66
CA GLU A 386 -4.23 47.95 16.38
C GLU A 386 -3.85 46.65 15.67
N LYS A 387 -4.40 45.53 16.17
CA LYS A 387 -4.20 44.21 15.51
C LYS A 387 -4.87 44.17 14.13
N ALA A 388 -6.09 44.67 14.01
CA ALA A 388 -6.79 44.76 12.73
C ALA A 388 -5.97 45.52 11.68
N LEU A 389 -5.32 46.63 12.06
CA LEU A 389 -4.46 47.39 11.15
C LEU A 389 -3.23 46.58 10.69
N LEU A 390 -2.66 45.74 11.55
CA LEU A 390 -1.57 44.85 11.16
C LEU A 390 -2.02 43.80 10.12
N ILE A 391 -3.18 43.17 10.33
CA ILE A 391 -3.76 42.22 9.36
C ILE A 391 -4.12 42.89 8.06
N LEU A 392 -4.69 44.10 8.11
CA LEU A 392 -5.02 44.86 6.90
C LEU A 392 -3.77 45.23 6.06
N ASN A 393 -2.66 45.57 6.71
CA ASN A 393 -1.41 45.84 6.00
C ASN A 393 -0.89 44.56 5.30
N GLN A 394 -1.03 43.39 5.90
CA GLN A 394 -0.70 42.12 5.25
C GLN A 394 -1.60 41.84 4.04
N LEU A 395 -2.92 42.06 4.17
CA LEU A 395 -3.86 41.96 3.04
C LEU A 395 -3.47 42.87 1.87
N LEU A 396 -3.07 44.12 2.15
CA LEU A 396 -2.57 45.07 1.15
C LEU A 396 -1.21 44.66 0.55
N GLU A 397 -0.36 43.96 1.31
CA GLU A 397 0.90 43.42 0.79
C GLU A 397 0.66 42.24 -0.16
N ILE A 398 -0.32 41.35 0.16
CA ILE A 398 -0.66 40.19 -0.65
C ILE A 398 -1.43 40.56 -1.91
N ASP A 399 -2.42 41.46 -1.80
CA ASP A 399 -3.24 41.96 -2.91
C ASP A 399 -3.25 43.51 -2.93
N PRO A 400 -2.18 44.13 -3.43
CA PRO A 400 -2.04 45.61 -3.47
C PRO A 400 -3.06 46.29 -4.40
N SER A 401 -3.72 45.55 -5.28
CA SER A 401 -4.67 46.10 -6.25
C SER A 401 -6.13 46.09 -5.76
N ASN A 402 -6.40 45.53 -4.60
CA ASN A 402 -7.75 45.39 -4.07
C ASN A 402 -8.27 46.72 -3.49
N GLU A 403 -9.21 47.35 -4.21
CA GLU A 403 -9.80 48.61 -3.80
C GLU A 403 -10.49 48.56 -2.45
N ASN A 404 -11.11 47.44 -2.09
CA ASN A 404 -11.80 47.28 -0.81
C ASN A 404 -10.84 47.41 0.39
N TRP A 405 -9.63 46.85 0.29
CA TRP A 405 -8.65 46.96 1.38
C TRP A 405 -8.07 48.39 1.48
N HIS A 406 -7.95 49.08 0.37
CA HIS A 406 -7.58 50.50 0.39
C HIS A 406 -8.65 51.38 1.05
N ASP A 407 -9.92 51.13 0.76
CA ASP A 407 -11.04 51.84 1.38
C ASP A 407 -11.11 51.55 2.89
N GLU A 408 -10.93 50.31 3.32
CA GLU A 408 -10.86 49.94 4.73
C GLU A 408 -9.67 50.62 5.44
N SER A 409 -8.51 50.73 4.78
CA SER A 409 -7.35 51.43 5.32
C SER A 409 -7.61 52.94 5.53
N MET A 410 -8.27 53.57 4.59
CA MET A 410 -8.68 54.99 4.74
C MET A 410 -9.70 55.16 5.89
N ARG A 411 -10.62 54.24 6.03
CA ARG A 411 -11.68 54.26 7.03
C ARG A 411 -11.13 54.10 8.46
N LEU A 412 -10.12 53.26 8.65
CA LEU A 412 -9.49 53.05 9.97
C LEU A 412 -8.62 54.23 10.42
N GLN A 413 -8.14 55.07 9.50
CA GLN A 413 -7.30 56.23 9.78
C GLN A 413 -8.12 57.50 10.11
N MET A 414 -9.44 57.45 9.91
CA MET A 414 -10.38 58.52 10.29
C MET A 414 -10.85 58.34 11.74
#